data_0fa9c4ede94b6e19cfe4e9bf30fd041d
#
_entry.id   0fa9c4ede94b6e19cfe4e9bf30fd041d
#
_cell.length_a   1.000
_cell.length_b   1.000
_cell.length_c   1.000
_cell.angle_alpha   90.00
_cell.angle_beta   90.00
_cell.angle_gamma   90.00
#
_symmetry.space_group_name_H-M   'P 1'
#
loop_
_entity.id
_entity.type
_entity.pdbx_description
1 polymer ?
#
loop_
_entity_poly.entity_id
_entity_poly.type
_entity_poly.pdbx_seq_one_letter_code
_entity_poly.pdbx_strand_id
1 'polypeptide(L)'
;MTSNLVSPLRCPTSENGSRDESLWLHDLSLTTRSGVRGVQAREWLKSESLPHELQPNTIETLPDSRLLMALSTREFWLLDPDNPSGDSEPTFERTQPGVWPLYNQSSHAWLVLSGEPRADMLAKLCGVDLRPKAFPLGTVAQTQMALVSTVIAHHLWRGEPVFSLFIDQSLADFAWQALQDAMAEFNTAR
;
A
#
# COMPACT_ATOMS: atom_id res chain seq x y z
N MET A 1 -1.20 24.65 -10.09
CA MET A 1 -1.57 23.73 -11.17
C MET A 1 -2.17 22.51 -10.52
N THR A 2 -3.48 22.34 -10.58
CA THR A 2 -4.15 21.11 -10.10
C THR A 2 -3.74 19.98 -11.03
N SER A 3 -2.89 19.05 -10.54
CA SER A 3 -2.61 17.84 -11.30
C SER A 3 -3.90 17.02 -11.34
N ASN A 4 -4.47 16.82 -12.52
CA ASN A 4 -5.53 15.83 -12.73
C ASN A 4 -4.91 14.44 -12.61
N LEU A 5 -4.67 13.99 -11.37
CA LEU A 5 -4.33 12.61 -11.11
C LEU A 5 -5.54 11.74 -11.45
N VAL A 6 -5.30 10.74 -12.29
CA VAL A 6 -6.30 9.77 -12.70
C VAL A 6 -5.84 8.42 -12.17
N SER A 7 -6.77 7.62 -11.64
CA SER A 7 -6.45 6.25 -11.22
C SER A 7 -5.82 5.48 -12.38
N PRO A 8 -4.79 4.66 -12.14
CA PRO A 8 -4.20 3.79 -13.15
C PRO A 8 -5.16 2.68 -13.60
N LEU A 9 -6.27 2.46 -12.89
CA LEU A 9 -7.30 1.51 -13.28
C LEU A 9 -8.23 2.12 -14.33
N ARG A 10 -8.43 1.41 -15.44
CA ARG A 10 -9.27 1.85 -16.55
C ARG A 10 -10.76 1.69 -16.32
N CYS A 11 -11.14 0.73 -15.47
CA CYS A 11 -12.53 0.58 -15.04
C CYS A 11 -12.75 1.42 -13.78
N PRO A 12 -13.70 2.37 -13.78
CA PRO A 12 -14.09 3.03 -12.55
C PRO A 12 -14.57 1.93 -11.58
N THR A 13 -13.86 1.79 -10.49
CA THR A 13 -14.23 0.91 -9.41
C THR A 13 -15.53 1.43 -8.82
N SER A 14 -16.64 0.87 -9.25
CA SER A 14 -17.83 0.97 -8.43
C SER A 14 -17.47 0.28 -7.10
N GLU A 15 -17.74 0.92 -5.99
CA GLU A 15 -17.82 0.30 -4.66
C GLU A 15 -19.00 -0.69 -4.65
N ASN A 16 -19.00 -1.63 -5.59
CA ASN A 16 -20.06 -2.61 -5.80
C ASN A 16 -19.68 -3.90 -5.10
N GLY A 17 -19.44 -3.83 -3.80
CA GLY A 17 -19.59 -4.99 -2.97
C GLY A 17 -20.99 -5.00 -2.37
N SER A 18 -21.74 -6.05 -2.60
CA SER A 18 -22.90 -6.37 -1.79
C SER A 18 -22.45 -6.51 -0.33
N ARG A 19 -23.27 -6.09 0.65
CA ARG A 19 -22.97 -6.27 2.10
C ARG A 19 -22.72 -7.71 2.53
N ASP A 20 -22.90 -8.66 1.62
CA ASP A 20 -22.72 -10.10 1.81
C ASP A 20 -21.37 -10.64 1.29
N GLU A 21 -20.49 -9.79 0.72
CA GLU A 21 -19.18 -10.25 0.24
C GLU A 21 -18.21 -10.48 1.39
N SER A 22 -17.38 -11.51 1.25
CA SER A 22 -16.37 -11.89 2.25
C SER A 22 -15.06 -11.12 2.08
N LEU A 23 -14.78 -10.64 0.86
CA LEU A 23 -13.59 -9.92 0.45
C LEU A 23 -13.94 -8.66 -0.32
N TRP A 24 -13.21 -7.59 -0.05
CA TRP A 24 -13.37 -6.29 -0.69
C TRP A 24 -12.04 -5.79 -1.20
N LEU A 25 -12.04 -5.26 -2.41
CA LEU A 25 -10.86 -4.64 -3.04
C LEU A 25 -11.14 -3.16 -3.29
N HIS A 26 -10.31 -2.29 -2.69
CA HIS A 26 -10.44 -0.84 -2.77
C HIS A 26 -9.26 -0.26 -3.56
N ASP A 27 -9.52 0.75 -4.38
CA ASP A 27 -8.49 1.53 -5.07
C ASP A 27 -8.18 2.80 -4.28
N LEU A 28 -6.99 2.85 -3.67
CA LEU A 28 -6.46 4.03 -3.00
C LEU A 28 -5.37 4.73 -3.82
N SER A 29 -5.29 4.47 -5.14
CA SER A 29 -4.24 5.04 -6.00
C SER A 29 -4.28 6.56 -6.07
N LEU A 30 -5.40 7.19 -5.75
CA LEU A 30 -5.56 8.64 -5.71
C LEU A 30 -5.35 9.25 -4.32
N THR A 31 -5.00 8.46 -3.30
CA THR A 31 -4.69 9.00 -1.98
C THR A 31 -3.22 9.42 -1.88
N THR A 32 -2.94 10.38 -0.99
CA THR A 32 -1.61 11.00 -0.87
C THR A 32 -0.58 10.00 -0.37
N ARG A 33 0.55 9.94 -1.06
CA ARG A 33 1.71 9.19 -0.63
C ARG A 33 3.00 9.78 -1.19
N SER A 34 4.06 9.62 -0.43
CA SER A 34 5.40 10.08 -0.78
C SER A 34 6.43 9.08 -0.25
N GLY A 35 7.68 9.24 -0.63
CA GLY A 35 8.74 8.40 -0.11
C GLY A 35 10.09 9.09 -0.24
N VAL A 36 11.05 8.58 0.53
CA VAL A 36 12.44 8.98 0.46
C VAL A 36 13.35 7.78 0.40
N ARG A 37 14.45 7.94 -0.30
CA ARG A 37 15.54 6.96 -0.35
C ARG A 37 16.88 7.67 -0.19
N GLY A 38 17.79 7.10 0.59
CA GLY A 38 19.15 7.61 0.71
C GLY A 38 19.89 7.11 1.92
N VAL A 39 21.20 7.33 1.93
CA VAL A 39 22.08 6.94 3.04
C VAL A 39 21.79 7.72 4.32
N GLN A 40 21.22 8.92 4.20
CA GLN A 40 20.84 9.80 5.31
C GLN A 40 19.32 9.85 5.52
N ALA A 41 18.55 8.90 4.97
CA ALA A 41 17.10 8.92 5.07
C ALA A 41 16.60 8.81 6.53
N ARG A 42 17.31 8.08 7.40
CA ARG A 42 16.96 7.97 8.84
C ARG A 42 17.17 9.28 9.59
N GLU A 43 18.29 9.93 9.39
CA GLU A 43 18.61 11.23 9.99
C GLU A 43 17.63 12.30 9.51
N TRP A 44 17.24 12.20 8.25
CA TRP A 44 16.23 13.09 7.68
C TRP A 44 14.85 12.84 8.30
N LEU A 45 14.38 11.58 8.44
CA LEU A 45 13.13 11.25 9.15
C LEU A 45 13.13 11.82 10.58
N LYS A 46 14.29 11.72 11.28
CA LYS A 46 14.44 12.29 12.61
C LYS A 46 14.27 13.81 12.61
N SER A 47 14.81 14.51 11.61
CA SER A 47 14.64 15.97 11.48
C SER A 47 13.19 16.39 11.21
N GLU A 48 12.41 15.53 10.56
CA GLU A 48 10.97 15.70 10.32
C GLU A 48 10.10 15.22 11.49
N SER A 49 10.70 14.85 12.63
CA SER A 49 10.01 14.32 13.81
C SER A 49 9.21 13.03 13.53
N LEU A 50 9.65 12.25 12.55
CA LEU A 50 9.08 10.95 12.21
C LEU A 50 9.84 9.80 12.89
N PRO A 51 9.22 8.63 13.13
CA PRO A 51 9.93 7.43 13.55
C PRO A 51 11.06 7.11 12.57
N HIS A 52 12.26 6.89 13.09
CA HIS A 52 13.47 6.72 12.26
C HIS A 52 14.22 5.42 12.53
N GLU A 53 13.78 4.65 13.53
CA GLU A 53 14.42 3.37 13.91
C GLU A 53 13.63 2.14 13.44
N LEU A 54 12.68 2.31 12.50
CA LEU A 54 11.92 1.19 11.96
C LEU A 54 12.86 0.14 11.36
N GLN A 55 12.52 -1.12 11.62
CA GLN A 55 13.21 -2.23 10.97
C GLN A 55 12.79 -2.33 9.49
N PRO A 56 13.66 -2.82 8.59
CA PRO A 56 13.26 -3.13 7.23
C PRO A 56 12.07 -4.08 7.19
N ASN A 57 11.20 -3.86 6.20
CA ASN A 57 9.96 -4.64 6.01
C ASN A 57 8.97 -4.52 7.18
N THR A 58 8.87 -3.32 7.75
CA THR A 58 7.82 -2.98 8.74
C THR A 58 7.02 -1.76 8.33
N ILE A 59 5.82 -1.66 8.89
CA ILE A 59 4.92 -0.50 8.74
C ILE A 59 4.34 -0.15 10.11
N GLU A 60 4.27 1.14 10.41
CA GLU A 60 3.70 1.67 11.65
C GLU A 60 2.62 2.69 11.34
N THR A 61 1.57 2.71 12.17
CA THR A 61 0.57 3.78 12.15
C THR A 61 1.04 4.93 13.03
N LEU A 62 1.08 6.12 12.45
CA LEU A 62 1.44 7.35 13.16
C LEU A 62 0.26 7.89 13.98
N PRO A 63 0.50 8.78 14.97
CA PRO A 63 -0.57 9.38 15.77
C PRO A 63 -1.64 10.12 14.98
N ASP A 64 -1.31 10.63 13.80
CA ASP A 64 -2.19 11.34 12.88
C ASP A 64 -2.87 10.40 11.84
N SER A 65 -2.85 9.10 12.07
CA SER A 65 -3.42 8.06 11.22
C SER A 65 -2.67 7.80 9.90
N ARG A 66 -1.64 8.56 9.57
CA ARG A 66 -0.75 8.21 8.45
C ARG A 66 0.03 6.94 8.75
N LEU A 67 0.56 6.32 7.71
CA LEU A 67 1.35 5.11 7.81
C LEU A 67 2.79 5.41 7.38
N LEU A 68 3.77 4.98 8.17
CA LEU A 68 5.17 5.03 7.79
C LEU A 68 5.68 3.61 7.56
N MET A 69 6.13 3.33 6.34
CA MET A 69 6.61 2.02 5.92
C MET A 69 8.11 2.05 5.62
N ALA A 70 8.87 1.13 6.20
CA ALA A 70 10.29 0.94 5.93
C ALA A 70 10.49 -0.27 5.01
N LEU A 71 10.85 -0.05 3.74
CA LEU A 71 11.18 -1.13 2.80
C LEU A 71 12.62 -1.63 2.97
N SER A 72 13.51 -0.76 3.41
CA SER A 72 14.89 -1.09 3.71
C SER A 72 15.44 -0.15 4.81
N THR A 73 16.73 -0.29 5.12
CA THR A 73 17.41 0.68 6.01
C THR A 73 17.55 2.08 5.42
N ARG A 74 17.23 2.26 4.13
CA ARG A 74 17.45 3.50 3.36
C ARG A 74 16.24 3.97 2.57
N GLU A 75 15.10 3.25 2.63
CA GLU A 75 13.90 3.59 1.87
C GLU A 75 12.69 3.53 2.77
N PHE A 76 11.96 4.65 2.79
CA PHE A 76 10.78 4.85 3.62
C PHE A 76 9.67 5.50 2.81
N TRP A 77 8.43 5.02 3.00
CA TRP A 77 7.24 5.57 2.37
C TRP A 77 6.30 6.10 3.44
N LEU A 78 5.78 7.30 3.23
CA LEU A 78 4.72 7.89 4.03
C LEU A 78 3.42 7.82 3.22
N LEU A 79 2.40 7.24 3.83
CA LEU A 79 1.13 6.94 3.18
C LEU A 79 0.01 7.60 3.98
N ASP A 80 -0.93 8.22 3.29
CA ASP A 80 -2.11 8.84 3.89
C ASP A 80 -3.37 8.27 3.20
N PRO A 81 -3.95 7.17 3.71
CA PRO A 81 -5.03 6.44 3.05
C PRO A 81 -6.36 7.21 3.05
N ASP A 82 -6.51 8.20 3.90
CA ASP A 82 -7.75 8.97 4.05
C ASP A 82 -7.68 10.36 3.43
N ASN A 83 -6.54 10.72 2.81
CA ASN A 83 -6.33 12.04 2.19
C ASN A 83 -6.23 11.93 0.66
N PRO A 84 -7.24 12.36 -0.09
CA PRO A 84 -7.19 12.40 -1.55
C PRO A 84 -6.05 13.29 -2.04
N SER A 85 -5.35 12.86 -3.07
CA SER A 85 -4.28 13.62 -3.71
C SER A 85 -4.79 14.96 -4.24
N GLY A 86 -4.11 16.03 -3.90
CA GLY A 86 -4.41 17.38 -4.35
C GLY A 86 -4.71 18.38 -3.23
N ASP A 87 -5.01 17.91 -2.03
CA ASP A 87 -5.32 18.79 -0.88
C ASP A 87 -4.09 19.10 0.00
N SER A 88 -2.98 18.40 -0.20
CA SER A 88 -1.72 18.67 0.50
C SER A 88 -0.52 18.42 -0.40
N GLU A 89 0.48 19.30 -0.30
CA GLU A 89 1.76 19.09 -0.95
C GLU A 89 2.48 17.85 -0.38
N PRO A 90 3.22 17.09 -1.23
CA PRO A 90 4.01 15.98 -0.73
C PRO A 90 4.95 16.44 0.38
N THR A 91 4.89 15.80 1.52
CA THR A 91 5.66 16.15 2.73
C THR A 91 7.19 16.14 2.51
N PHE A 92 7.65 15.59 1.39
CA PHE A 92 9.06 15.31 1.11
C PHE A 92 9.67 16.12 -0.04
N GLU A 93 9.23 17.36 -0.25
CA GLU A 93 9.84 18.24 -1.26
C GLU A 93 11.23 18.75 -0.89
N ARG A 94 11.57 18.76 0.41
CA ARG A 94 12.87 19.24 0.87
C ARG A 94 13.87 18.10 0.92
N THR A 95 14.74 18.06 -0.07
CA THR A 95 15.87 17.14 -0.07
C THR A 95 17.08 17.74 0.61
N GLN A 96 17.83 16.91 1.31
CA GLN A 96 19.18 17.23 1.79
C GLN A 96 20.18 16.30 1.10
N PRO A 97 21.48 16.62 1.10
CA PRO A 97 22.50 15.72 0.54
C PRO A 97 22.36 14.29 1.10
N GLY A 98 22.32 13.31 0.22
CA GLY A 98 22.19 11.90 0.61
C GLY A 98 20.74 11.42 0.85
N VAL A 99 19.73 12.24 0.53
CA VAL A 99 18.30 11.88 0.56
C VAL A 99 17.65 12.34 -0.74
N TRP A 100 16.89 11.44 -1.37
CA TRP A 100 16.16 11.69 -2.61
C TRP A 100 14.68 11.35 -2.45
N PRO A 101 13.77 12.22 -2.93
CA PRO A 101 12.35 11.92 -2.93
C PRO A 101 12.03 10.80 -3.91
N LEU A 102 11.01 10.02 -3.58
CA LEU A 102 10.43 9.00 -4.45
C LEU A 102 9.05 9.46 -4.93
N TYR A 103 8.78 9.25 -6.21
CA TYR A 103 7.51 9.61 -6.84
C TYR A 103 6.49 8.48 -6.76
N ASN A 104 6.24 7.97 -5.54
CA ASN A 104 5.36 6.83 -5.29
C ASN A 104 3.93 7.07 -5.77
N GLN A 105 3.50 8.33 -5.74
CA GLN A 105 2.18 8.77 -6.20
C GLN A 105 1.92 8.43 -7.67
N SER A 106 2.96 8.51 -8.50
CA SER A 106 2.87 8.31 -9.94
C SER A 106 3.54 7.03 -10.45
N SER A 107 4.16 6.25 -9.58
CA SER A 107 4.86 5.01 -9.97
C SER A 107 4.11 3.74 -9.61
N HIS A 108 3.26 3.77 -8.57
CA HIS A 108 2.56 2.58 -8.09
C HIS A 108 1.06 2.81 -8.01
N ALA A 109 0.27 1.81 -8.34
CA ALA A 109 -1.10 1.68 -7.87
C ALA A 109 -1.08 1.28 -6.39
N TRP A 110 -2.07 1.71 -5.64
CA TRP A 110 -2.30 1.30 -4.25
C TRP A 110 -3.67 0.66 -4.14
N LEU A 111 -3.69 -0.66 -3.98
CA LEU A 111 -4.91 -1.43 -3.78
C LEU A 111 -4.98 -1.89 -2.32
N VAL A 112 -6.16 -1.90 -1.73
CA VAL A 112 -6.38 -2.40 -0.37
C VAL A 112 -7.36 -3.56 -0.41
N LEU A 113 -6.91 -4.70 0.11
CA LEU A 113 -7.71 -5.92 0.24
C LEU A 113 -8.14 -6.08 1.69
N SER A 114 -9.45 -6.10 1.93
CA SER A 114 -10.08 -6.32 3.24
C SER A 114 -10.94 -7.60 3.25
N GLY A 115 -11.29 -8.05 4.44
CA GLY A 115 -12.06 -9.26 4.66
C GLY A 115 -11.24 -10.38 5.30
N GLU A 116 -11.92 -11.29 6.02
CA GLU A 116 -11.27 -12.34 6.79
C GLU A 116 -10.46 -13.32 5.93
N PRO A 117 -10.96 -13.86 4.80
CA PRO A 117 -10.25 -14.86 4.00
C PRO A 117 -9.15 -14.27 3.08
N ARG A 118 -8.72 -13.00 3.28
CA ARG A 118 -7.72 -12.32 2.42
C ARG A 118 -6.40 -13.08 2.30
N ALA A 119 -5.93 -13.73 3.39
CA ALA A 119 -4.68 -14.49 3.36
C ALA A 119 -4.83 -15.78 2.54
N ASP A 120 -5.93 -16.47 2.68
CA ASP A 120 -6.22 -17.72 1.94
C ASP A 120 -6.43 -17.43 0.44
N MET A 121 -7.11 -16.33 0.12
CA MET A 121 -7.26 -15.89 -1.27
C MET A 121 -5.91 -15.55 -1.89
N LEU A 122 -5.07 -14.75 -1.21
CA LEU A 122 -3.74 -14.39 -1.74
C LEU A 122 -2.78 -15.57 -1.84
N ALA A 123 -2.97 -16.65 -1.09
CA ALA A 123 -2.18 -17.88 -1.25
C ALA A 123 -2.30 -18.51 -2.66
N LYS A 124 -3.33 -18.16 -3.43
CA LYS A 124 -3.49 -18.57 -4.84
C LYS A 124 -2.55 -17.78 -5.78
N LEU A 125 -2.16 -16.57 -5.38
CA LEU A 125 -1.44 -15.61 -6.23
C LEU A 125 -0.02 -15.32 -5.76
N CYS A 126 0.30 -15.59 -4.48
CA CYS A 126 1.53 -15.19 -3.82
C CYS A 126 2.15 -16.37 -3.07
N GLY A 127 3.47 -16.55 -3.20
CA GLY A 127 4.20 -17.61 -2.50
C GLY A 127 4.56 -17.31 -1.04
N VAL A 128 4.25 -16.11 -0.53
CA VAL A 128 4.50 -15.74 0.86
C VAL A 128 3.37 -16.25 1.76
N ASP A 129 3.71 -16.78 2.93
CA ASP A 129 2.72 -17.15 3.94
C ASP A 129 2.20 -15.87 4.63
N LEU A 130 1.02 -15.42 4.20
CA LEU A 130 0.37 -14.20 4.69
C LEU A 130 -0.61 -14.46 5.86
N ARG A 131 -0.66 -15.68 6.39
CA ARG A 131 -1.50 -16.00 7.55
C ARG A 131 -1.05 -15.19 8.79
N PRO A 132 -1.96 -14.82 9.70
CA PRO A 132 -1.67 -13.91 10.82
C PRO A 132 -0.49 -14.31 11.69
N LYS A 133 -0.22 -15.62 11.82
CA LYS A 133 0.92 -16.14 12.62
C LYS A 133 2.27 -15.87 11.95
N ALA A 134 2.35 -15.96 10.62
CA ALA A 134 3.57 -15.77 9.84
C ALA A 134 3.75 -14.32 9.38
N PHE A 135 2.64 -13.60 9.20
CA PHE A 135 2.59 -12.24 8.71
C PHE A 135 1.72 -11.35 9.61
N PRO A 136 2.17 -11.05 10.85
CA PRO A 136 1.40 -10.24 11.79
C PRO A 136 1.23 -8.80 11.33
N LEU A 137 0.34 -8.04 12.00
CA LEU A 137 0.21 -6.59 11.81
C LEU A 137 1.57 -5.90 11.98
N GLY A 138 1.82 -4.88 11.16
CA GLY A 138 3.08 -4.16 11.13
C GLY A 138 4.15 -4.78 10.22
N THR A 139 3.84 -5.88 9.51
CA THR A 139 4.79 -6.57 8.63
C THR A 139 4.60 -6.18 7.17
N VAL A 140 5.69 -6.13 6.43
CA VAL A 140 5.73 -5.86 4.99
C VAL A 140 6.48 -6.99 4.27
N ALA A 141 5.98 -7.40 3.11
CA ALA A 141 6.66 -8.33 2.20
C ALA A 141 6.91 -7.66 0.85
N GLN A 142 8.12 -7.77 0.35
CA GLN A 142 8.49 -7.41 -1.02
C GLN A 142 8.58 -8.71 -1.82
N THR A 143 7.61 -8.97 -2.69
CA THR A 143 7.42 -10.29 -3.32
C THR A 143 6.82 -10.17 -4.71
N GLN A 144 6.35 -11.29 -5.23
CA GLN A 144 5.52 -11.34 -6.44
C GLN A 144 4.10 -11.81 -6.09
N MET A 145 3.11 -11.15 -6.67
CA MET A 145 1.72 -11.53 -6.66
C MET A 145 1.22 -11.61 -8.11
N ALA A 146 0.62 -12.73 -8.51
CA ALA A 146 0.23 -12.96 -9.91
C ALA A 146 1.40 -12.70 -10.91
N LEU A 147 2.64 -13.07 -10.55
CA LEU A 147 3.89 -12.84 -11.29
C LEU A 147 4.32 -11.37 -11.41
N VAL A 148 3.66 -10.45 -10.74
CA VAL A 148 3.99 -9.02 -10.72
C VAL A 148 4.70 -8.66 -9.41
N SER A 149 5.77 -7.87 -9.50
CA SER A 149 6.45 -7.34 -8.32
C SER A 149 5.49 -6.51 -7.49
N THR A 150 5.35 -6.86 -6.23
CA THR A 150 4.36 -6.28 -5.33
C THR A 150 4.95 -6.08 -3.94
N VAL A 151 4.67 -4.93 -3.34
CA VAL A 151 4.87 -4.73 -1.89
C VAL A 151 3.52 -4.98 -1.21
N ILE A 152 3.52 -5.89 -0.22
CA ILE A 152 2.33 -6.23 0.58
C ILE A 152 2.58 -5.74 2.00
N ALA A 153 1.71 -4.88 2.55
CA ALA A 153 1.80 -4.38 3.90
C ALA A 153 0.56 -4.76 4.71
N HIS A 154 0.74 -5.34 5.89
CA HIS A 154 -0.34 -5.71 6.80
C HIS A 154 -0.50 -4.65 7.90
N HIS A 155 -1.58 -3.91 7.85
CA HIS A 155 -1.85 -2.82 8.80
C HIS A 155 -3.35 -2.68 9.11
N LEU A 156 -3.69 -1.76 9.99
CA LEU A 156 -5.08 -1.36 10.23
C LEU A 156 -5.46 -0.21 9.29
N TRP A 157 -6.64 -0.30 8.70
CA TRP A 157 -7.29 0.78 7.99
C TRP A 157 -8.74 0.89 8.46
N ARG A 158 -9.12 2.06 8.95
CA ARG A 158 -10.46 2.29 9.55
C ARG A 158 -10.81 1.28 10.66
N GLY A 159 -9.79 0.85 11.41
CA GLY A 159 -9.93 -0.11 12.51
C GLY A 159 -9.91 -1.59 12.11
N GLU A 160 -9.94 -1.90 10.82
CA GLU A 160 -9.93 -3.26 10.29
C GLU A 160 -8.55 -3.66 9.78
N PRO A 161 -8.12 -4.92 10.01
CA PRO A 161 -6.87 -5.43 9.45
C PRO A 161 -7.01 -5.64 7.94
N VAL A 162 -6.08 -5.07 7.17
CA VAL A 162 -6.08 -5.11 5.71
C VAL A 162 -4.69 -5.42 5.14
N PHE A 163 -4.65 -5.85 3.89
CA PHE A 163 -3.42 -5.86 3.10
C PHE A 163 -3.42 -4.69 2.10
N SER A 164 -2.46 -3.77 2.22
CA SER A 164 -2.13 -2.82 1.16
C SER A 164 -1.19 -3.47 0.16
N LEU A 165 -1.53 -3.36 -1.12
CA LEU A 165 -0.80 -3.92 -2.25
C LEU A 165 -0.32 -2.77 -3.13
N PHE A 166 1.01 -2.64 -3.28
CA PHE A 166 1.62 -1.63 -4.13
C PHE A 166 2.22 -2.30 -5.35
N ILE A 167 1.75 -1.90 -6.53
CA ILE A 167 2.05 -2.53 -7.81
C ILE A 167 2.45 -1.44 -8.79
N ASP A 168 3.41 -1.70 -9.68
CA ASP A 168 3.70 -0.76 -10.77
C ASP A 168 2.41 -0.35 -11.47
N GLN A 169 2.19 0.95 -11.64
CA GLN A 169 0.94 1.47 -12.18
C GLN A 169 0.62 0.94 -13.58
N SER A 170 1.63 0.59 -14.38
CA SER A 170 1.43 0.05 -15.72
C SER A 170 0.80 -1.35 -15.72
N LEU A 171 0.86 -2.06 -14.58
CA LEU A 171 0.32 -3.40 -14.37
C LEU A 171 -0.93 -3.40 -13.47
N ALA A 172 -1.45 -2.24 -13.12
CA ALA A 172 -2.57 -2.09 -12.19
C ALA A 172 -3.83 -2.81 -12.67
N ASP A 173 -4.23 -2.63 -13.93
CA ASP A 173 -5.40 -3.31 -14.51
C ASP A 173 -5.27 -4.83 -14.48
N PHE A 174 -4.09 -5.35 -14.83
CA PHE A 174 -3.82 -6.79 -14.79
C PHE A 174 -3.92 -7.33 -13.36
N ALA A 175 -3.28 -6.65 -12.41
CA ALA A 175 -3.30 -7.07 -11.00
C ALA A 175 -4.73 -7.00 -10.41
N TRP A 176 -5.48 -5.95 -10.75
CA TRP A 176 -6.88 -5.80 -10.36
C TRP A 176 -7.74 -6.98 -10.84
N GLN A 177 -7.64 -7.33 -12.14
CA GLN A 177 -8.37 -8.44 -12.72
C GLN A 177 -7.99 -9.79 -12.09
N ALA A 178 -6.69 -10.03 -11.87
CA ALA A 178 -6.22 -11.25 -11.22
C ALA A 178 -6.73 -11.38 -9.78
N LEU A 179 -6.79 -10.27 -9.03
CA LEU A 179 -7.35 -10.24 -7.68
C LEU A 179 -8.86 -10.51 -7.71
N GLN A 180 -9.61 -9.86 -8.60
CA GLN A 180 -11.05 -10.08 -8.73
C GLN A 180 -11.39 -11.54 -9.10
N ASP A 181 -10.64 -12.13 -10.03
CA ASP A 181 -10.80 -13.54 -10.39
C ASP A 181 -10.54 -14.47 -9.20
N ALA A 182 -9.45 -14.22 -8.46
CA ALA A 182 -9.13 -15.02 -7.28
C ALA A 182 -10.14 -14.83 -6.13
N MET A 183 -10.75 -13.65 -5.99
CA MET A 183 -11.78 -13.35 -4.99
C MET A 183 -13.13 -14.01 -5.30
N ALA A 184 -13.43 -14.28 -6.56
CA ALA A 184 -14.75 -14.72 -7.00
C ALA A 184 -15.25 -15.96 -6.25
N GLU A 185 -14.40 -16.97 -6.01
CA GLU A 185 -14.80 -18.18 -5.28
C GLU A 185 -15.11 -17.92 -3.80
N PHE A 186 -14.44 -16.93 -3.18
CA PHE A 186 -14.66 -16.56 -1.77
C PHE A 186 -15.93 -15.72 -1.59
N ASN A 187 -16.32 -14.96 -2.61
CA ASN A 187 -17.52 -14.13 -2.59
C ASN A 187 -18.79 -14.86 -3.05
N THR A 188 -18.64 -15.99 -3.79
CA THR A 188 -19.77 -16.79 -4.26
C THR A 188 -20.11 -18.00 -3.37
N ALA A 189 -19.23 -18.35 -2.43
CA ALA A 189 -19.34 -19.54 -1.58
C ALA A 189 -20.32 -19.36 -0.40
N ARG A 190 -21.56 -18.90 -0.67
CA ARG A 190 -22.68 -18.93 0.29
C ARG A 190 -23.89 -19.64 -0.27
#